data_30d2e901c464f92068d7dc8cebea8813
#
_entry.id   30d2e901c464f92068d7dc8cebea8813
#
_cell.length_a   1.000
_cell.length_b   1.000
_cell.length_c   1.000
_cell.angle_alpha   90.00
_cell.angle_beta   90.00
_cell.angle_gamma   90.00
#
_symmetry.space_group_name_H-M   'P 1'
#
loop_
_entity.id
_entity.type
_entity.pdbx_description
1 polymer ?
#
loop_
_entity_poly.entity_id
_entity_poly.type
_entity_poly.pdbx_seq_one_letter_code
_entity_poly.pdbx_strand_id
1 'polypeptide(L)'
;MILIAGAVYGGVLVLLYWKQESLLFFPTRLPHDHRFSVSDVVERPVDVDGARLSALHFRQPNAKGLVFFLHGNGGSLEEWVTGTEFYRRTGFDLFIIDYRGYGKSTGRIESEAQMHADVRAAWLSIAPEYAGRKIVLYGRSLGTGLATRLATDVEAHLLVLISPYSSLRDVARDHYPWVPSALLRYPLRTDEWLPRVKMPVLILHGERDSVIGIAHAERLHMLVPSTEFVRLQGVDHNDVHLSTEYLDKLAERIGNL
;
A
#
# COMPACT_ATOMS: atom_id res chain seq x y z
N MET A 1 -14.46 3.40 -42.90
CA MET A 1 -14.92 3.22 -41.51
C MET A 1 -13.89 2.48 -40.64
N ILE A 2 -13.41 1.30 -41.02
CA ILE A 2 -12.44 0.50 -40.19
C ILE A 2 -11.15 1.27 -39.90
N LEU A 3 -10.56 1.98 -40.87
CA LEU A 3 -9.34 2.75 -40.69
C LEU A 3 -9.52 3.91 -39.69
N ILE A 4 -10.68 4.57 -39.70
CA ILE A 4 -10.99 5.67 -38.76
C ILE A 4 -11.15 5.09 -37.34
N ALA A 5 -11.86 4.00 -37.19
CA ALA A 5 -12.02 3.31 -35.88
C ALA A 5 -10.65 2.88 -35.32
N GLY A 6 -9.79 2.31 -36.17
CA GLY A 6 -8.42 1.95 -35.77
C GLY A 6 -7.57 3.15 -35.35
N ALA A 7 -7.65 4.27 -36.06
CA ALA A 7 -6.94 5.50 -35.74
C ALA A 7 -7.44 6.11 -34.40
N VAL A 8 -8.75 6.11 -34.17
CA VAL A 8 -9.35 6.57 -32.89
C VAL A 8 -8.90 5.69 -31.74
N TYR A 9 -8.98 4.37 -31.90
CA TYR A 9 -8.52 3.43 -30.87
C TYR A 9 -7.03 3.64 -30.53
N GLY A 10 -6.17 3.74 -31.56
CA GLY A 10 -4.75 4.02 -31.37
C GLY A 10 -4.51 5.36 -30.64
N GLY A 11 -5.25 6.40 -30.99
CA GLY A 11 -5.19 7.70 -30.32
C GLY A 11 -5.58 7.61 -28.83
N VAL A 12 -6.64 6.83 -28.51
CA VAL A 12 -7.04 6.57 -27.12
C VAL A 12 -5.94 5.85 -26.35
N LEU A 13 -5.32 4.81 -26.92
CA LEU A 13 -4.24 4.08 -26.26
C LEU A 13 -3.02 4.99 -25.98
N VAL A 14 -2.66 5.85 -26.93
CA VAL A 14 -1.59 6.85 -26.74
C VAL A 14 -1.94 7.80 -25.60
N LEU A 15 -3.17 8.31 -25.56
CA LEU A 15 -3.63 9.20 -24.48
C LEU A 15 -3.59 8.49 -23.12
N LEU A 16 -4.08 7.26 -23.03
CA LEU A 16 -4.02 6.43 -21.81
C LEU A 16 -2.58 6.22 -21.36
N TYR A 17 -1.65 5.94 -22.28
CA TYR A 17 -0.23 5.77 -21.96
C TYR A 17 0.38 7.03 -21.34
N TRP A 18 0.10 8.22 -21.92
CA TRP A 18 0.67 9.48 -21.43
C TRP A 18 -0.03 10.06 -20.19
N LYS A 19 -1.25 9.62 -19.89
CA LYS A 19 -2.04 10.12 -18.78
C LYS A 19 -2.15 9.11 -17.61
N GLN A 20 -1.37 8.03 -17.62
CA GLN A 20 -1.49 6.94 -16.64
C GLN A 20 -1.43 7.45 -15.21
N GLU A 21 -0.49 8.33 -14.86
CA GLU A 21 -0.35 8.79 -13.49
C GLU A 21 -1.61 9.45 -12.97
N SER A 22 -2.25 10.30 -13.79
CA SER A 22 -3.50 10.97 -13.41
C SER A 22 -4.73 10.05 -13.39
N LEU A 23 -4.63 8.88 -14.01
CA LEU A 23 -5.69 7.87 -14.06
C LEU A 23 -5.51 6.78 -13.00
N LEU A 24 -4.27 6.58 -12.54
CA LEU A 24 -3.93 5.54 -11.57
C LEU A 24 -3.82 6.08 -10.15
N PHE A 25 -3.36 7.31 -9.96
CA PHE A 25 -3.07 7.87 -8.65
C PHE A 25 -4.00 9.07 -8.36
N PHE A 26 -4.63 9.06 -7.19
CA PHE A 26 -5.64 10.03 -6.78
C PHE A 26 -5.23 10.79 -5.52
N PRO A 27 -4.12 11.55 -5.54
CA PRO A 27 -3.64 12.24 -4.36
C PRO A 27 -4.55 13.40 -3.95
N THR A 28 -4.86 13.50 -2.65
CA THR A 28 -5.32 14.75 -2.03
C THR A 28 -4.09 15.54 -1.60
N ARG A 29 -3.87 16.72 -2.21
CA ARG A 29 -2.76 17.60 -1.82
C ARG A 29 -3.15 18.44 -0.63
N LEU A 30 -2.25 18.56 0.34
CA LEU A 30 -2.40 19.39 1.52
C LEU A 30 -1.46 20.60 1.46
N PRO A 31 -1.87 21.77 2.01
CA PRO A 31 -0.98 22.90 2.19
C PRO A 31 0.24 22.53 3.06
N HIS A 32 1.34 23.22 2.86
CA HIS A 32 2.59 22.93 3.59
C HIS A 32 2.46 23.15 5.10
N ASP A 33 1.64 24.11 5.49
CA ASP A 33 1.32 24.48 6.86
C ASP A 33 0.13 23.71 7.47
N HIS A 34 -0.40 22.73 6.74
CA HIS A 34 -1.48 21.87 7.23
C HIS A 34 -1.04 21.18 8.54
N ARG A 35 -1.94 21.19 9.51
CA ARG A 35 -1.79 20.47 10.78
C ARG A 35 -2.70 19.26 10.78
N PHE A 36 -2.11 18.09 10.96
CA PHE A 36 -2.87 16.85 11.02
C PHE A 36 -3.82 16.83 12.22
N SER A 37 -5.02 16.32 12.02
CA SER A 37 -6.06 16.28 13.06
C SER A 37 -5.75 15.25 14.14
N VAL A 38 -4.97 14.24 13.82
CA VAL A 38 -4.57 13.18 14.74
C VAL A 38 -3.56 13.72 15.75
N SER A 39 -3.87 13.59 17.04
CA SER A 39 -2.95 13.87 18.14
C SER A 39 -1.91 12.74 18.28
N ASP A 40 -0.83 13.01 19.03
CA ASP A 40 0.19 12.02 19.40
C ASP A 40 1.06 11.49 18.25
N VAL A 41 1.03 12.14 17.09
CA VAL A 41 1.93 11.86 15.97
C VAL A 41 2.94 12.99 15.80
N VAL A 42 4.13 12.65 15.34
CA VAL A 42 5.17 13.59 14.98
C VAL A 42 5.38 13.53 13.48
N GLU A 43 5.40 14.69 12.82
CA GLU A 43 5.80 14.77 11.43
C GLU A 43 7.29 14.46 11.28
N ARG A 44 7.61 13.48 10.46
CA ARG A 44 8.98 13.05 10.15
C ARG A 44 9.21 12.95 8.66
N PRO A 45 9.28 14.06 7.95
CA PRO A 45 9.49 14.05 6.52
C PRO A 45 10.78 13.32 6.14
N VAL A 46 10.76 12.64 5.01
CA VAL A 46 11.87 11.85 4.47
C VAL A 46 12.35 12.49 3.18
N ASP A 47 13.62 12.88 3.14
CA ASP A 47 14.23 13.34 1.90
C ASP A 47 14.56 12.15 1.00
N VAL A 48 14.12 12.22 -0.25
CA VAL A 48 14.36 11.25 -1.31
C VAL A 48 14.93 11.96 -2.54
N ASP A 49 15.42 11.21 -3.51
CA ASP A 49 15.99 11.81 -4.73
C ASP A 49 14.96 12.73 -5.43
N GLY A 50 15.25 14.03 -5.46
CA GLY A 50 14.41 15.06 -6.10
C GLY A 50 13.08 15.37 -5.43
N ALA A 51 12.80 14.86 -4.21
CA ALA A 51 11.56 15.15 -3.49
C ALA A 51 11.72 14.99 -1.97
N ARG A 52 10.67 15.42 -1.25
CA ARG A 52 10.52 15.24 0.20
C ARG A 52 9.16 14.62 0.48
N LEU A 53 9.16 13.44 1.10
CA LEU A 53 7.94 12.74 1.47
C LEU A 53 7.45 13.20 2.83
N SER A 54 6.17 13.44 2.95
CA SER A 54 5.49 13.63 4.23
C SER A 54 5.38 12.27 4.93
N ALA A 55 5.66 12.23 6.21
CA ALA A 55 5.49 11.04 7.02
C ALA A 55 5.01 11.40 8.42
N LEU A 56 4.22 10.51 9.01
CA LEU A 56 3.79 10.59 10.40
C LEU A 56 4.36 9.42 11.18
N HIS A 57 4.84 9.73 12.38
CA HIS A 57 5.37 8.78 13.32
C HIS A 57 4.63 8.87 14.65
N PHE A 58 3.84 7.86 14.98
CA PHE A 58 3.31 7.65 16.31
C PHE A 58 4.33 6.87 17.13
N ARG A 59 4.64 7.36 18.34
CA ARG A 59 5.54 6.71 19.27
C ARG A 59 4.90 6.56 20.63
N GLN A 60 5.18 5.44 21.28
CA GLN A 60 4.71 5.18 22.64
C GLN A 60 5.86 4.66 23.52
N PRO A 61 5.76 4.83 24.85
CA PRO A 61 6.74 4.27 25.77
C PRO A 61 6.81 2.74 25.65
N ASN A 62 8.04 2.20 25.60
CA ASN A 62 8.28 0.74 25.60
C ASN A 62 7.60 -0.02 24.44
N ALA A 63 7.53 0.60 23.26
CA ALA A 63 6.98 -0.06 22.08
C ALA A 63 7.68 -1.39 21.79
N LYS A 64 6.91 -2.45 21.54
CA LYS A 64 7.42 -3.78 21.14
C LYS A 64 8.13 -3.74 19.80
N GLY A 65 7.70 -2.82 18.92
CA GLY A 65 8.20 -2.72 17.56
C GLY A 65 7.53 -1.63 16.75
N LEU A 66 7.61 -1.77 15.44
CA LEU A 66 7.12 -0.81 14.45
C LEU A 66 6.16 -1.48 13.47
N VAL A 67 5.04 -0.81 13.19
CA VAL A 67 4.25 -1.03 11.97
C VAL A 67 4.69 0.01 10.94
N PHE A 68 5.32 -0.45 9.87
CA PHE A 68 5.65 0.36 8.70
C PHE A 68 4.52 0.25 7.69
N PHE A 69 3.71 1.30 7.58
CA PHE A 69 2.46 1.26 6.84
C PHE A 69 2.57 1.98 5.50
N LEU A 70 2.20 1.28 4.42
CA LEU A 70 2.08 1.77 3.06
C LEU A 70 0.60 1.80 2.69
N HIS A 71 0.05 3.01 2.58
CA HIS A 71 -1.37 3.24 2.40
C HIS A 71 -1.87 2.91 0.99
N GLY A 72 -3.18 2.90 0.82
CA GLY A 72 -3.84 2.66 -0.46
C GLY A 72 -3.79 3.85 -1.41
N ASN A 73 -4.45 3.70 -2.55
CA ASN A 73 -4.60 4.77 -3.51
C ASN A 73 -5.63 5.81 -3.02
N GLY A 74 -5.43 7.05 -3.37
CA GLY A 74 -6.30 8.17 -3.00
C GLY A 74 -5.99 8.78 -1.62
N GLY A 75 -6.46 10.00 -1.42
CA GLY A 75 -6.34 10.72 -0.17
C GLY A 75 -4.94 11.21 0.19
N SER A 76 -4.70 11.29 1.47
CA SER A 76 -3.44 11.69 2.10
C SER A 76 -3.35 11.11 3.51
N LEU A 77 -2.26 11.34 4.24
CA LEU A 77 -2.13 10.91 5.65
C LEU A 77 -3.25 11.42 6.55
N GLU A 78 -3.93 12.52 6.20
CA GLU A 78 -5.08 13.04 6.96
C GLU A 78 -6.23 12.04 6.99
N GLU A 79 -6.49 11.36 5.87
CA GLU A 79 -7.56 10.37 5.77
C GLU A 79 -7.10 8.98 6.22
N TRP A 80 -5.80 8.67 6.09
CA TRP A 80 -5.28 7.34 6.39
C TRP A 80 -4.95 7.13 7.87
N VAL A 81 -4.68 8.20 8.63
CA VAL A 81 -4.39 8.13 10.07
C VAL A 81 -5.50 8.82 10.86
N THR A 82 -6.58 8.09 11.10
CA THR A 82 -7.74 8.59 11.83
C THR A 82 -7.63 8.44 13.36
N GLY A 83 -6.61 7.71 13.84
CA GLY A 83 -6.35 7.52 15.27
C GLY A 83 -5.17 6.58 15.53
N THR A 84 -4.68 6.61 16.75
CA THR A 84 -3.51 5.80 17.19
C THR A 84 -3.88 4.69 18.17
N GLU A 85 -5.17 4.56 18.53
CA GLU A 85 -5.64 3.64 19.58
C GLU A 85 -5.32 2.17 19.27
N PHE A 86 -5.46 1.75 18.01
CA PHE A 86 -5.10 0.41 17.57
C PHE A 86 -3.63 0.10 17.89
N TYR A 87 -2.73 1.03 17.58
CA TYR A 87 -1.28 0.87 17.80
C TYR A 87 -0.94 0.89 19.29
N ARG A 88 -1.61 1.73 20.09
CA ARG A 88 -1.49 1.70 21.55
C ARG A 88 -1.83 0.33 22.12
N ARG A 89 -2.98 -0.20 21.73
CA ARG A 89 -3.49 -1.48 22.23
C ARG A 89 -2.58 -2.65 21.85
N THR A 90 -1.98 -2.63 20.68
CA THR A 90 -1.06 -3.69 20.23
C THR A 90 0.37 -3.52 20.76
N GLY A 91 0.71 -2.32 21.25
CA GLY A 91 2.05 -2.02 21.76
C GLY A 91 3.07 -1.72 20.67
N PHE A 92 2.64 -1.32 19.46
CA PHE A 92 3.51 -1.00 18.33
C PHE A 92 3.46 0.48 17.99
N ASP A 93 4.60 1.05 17.65
CA ASP A 93 4.67 2.34 16.99
C ASP A 93 4.16 2.25 15.55
N LEU A 94 3.74 3.37 14.97
CA LEU A 94 3.35 3.49 13.57
C LEU A 94 4.28 4.44 12.84
N PHE A 95 4.76 4.04 11.65
CA PHE A 95 5.37 4.94 10.69
C PHE A 95 4.67 4.79 9.35
N ILE A 96 4.13 5.89 8.82
CA ILE A 96 3.37 5.92 7.57
C ILE A 96 3.83 7.10 6.73
N ILE A 97 3.90 6.92 5.41
CA ILE A 97 4.35 7.94 4.46
C ILE A 97 3.27 8.27 3.45
N ASP A 98 3.21 9.52 3.01
CA ASP A 98 2.57 9.94 1.77
C ASP A 98 3.52 9.72 0.59
N TYR A 99 3.05 9.12 -0.50
CA TYR A 99 3.83 9.02 -1.74
C TYR A 99 4.00 10.40 -2.39
N ARG A 100 4.89 10.52 -3.38
CA ARG A 100 5.09 11.78 -4.13
C ARG A 100 3.77 12.34 -4.64
N GLY A 101 3.54 13.62 -4.37
CA GLY A 101 2.32 14.34 -4.75
C GLY A 101 1.11 14.11 -3.87
N TYR A 102 1.17 13.19 -2.90
CA TYR A 102 0.15 12.98 -1.88
C TYR A 102 0.40 13.88 -0.67
N GLY A 103 -0.67 14.40 -0.06
CA GLY A 103 -0.61 15.21 1.14
C GLY A 103 0.38 16.37 1.01
N LYS A 104 1.33 16.42 1.94
CA LYS A 104 2.41 17.42 1.97
C LYS A 104 3.67 16.96 1.23
N SER A 105 3.67 15.76 0.63
CA SER A 105 4.80 15.26 -0.15
C SER A 105 4.99 16.05 -1.44
N THR A 106 6.25 16.39 -1.73
CA THR A 106 6.61 17.12 -2.96
C THR A 106 6.82 16.17 -4.14
N GLY A 107 7.06 16.73 -5.31
CA GLY A 107 7.30 15.97 -6.54
C GLY A 107 6.04 15.33 -7.12
N ARG A 108 6.26 14.30 -7.94
CA ARG A 108 5.21 13.49 -8.57
C ARG A 108 5.73 12.07 -8.81
N ILE A 109 4.83 11.11 -8.90
CA ILE A 109 5.16 9.74 -9.31
C ILE A 109 5.44 9.75 -10.82
N GLU A 110 6.59 9.19 -11.21
CA GLU A 110 7.05 9.16 -12.61
C GLU A 110 7.36 7.73 -13.09
N SER A 111 7.62 6.81 -12.16
CA SER A 111 7.86 5.40 -12.48
C SER A 111 7.64 4.49 -11.27
N GLU A 112 7.40 3.21 -11.52
CA GLU A 112 7.33 2.17 -10.49
C GLU A 112 8.68 2.05 -9.74
N ALA A 113 9.79 2.10 -10.46
CA ALA A 113 11.13 2.03 -9.85
C ALA A 113 11.36 3.17 -8.85
N GLN A 114 10.89 4.40 -9.17
CA GLN A 114 10.95 5.54 -8.26
C GLN A 114 10.11 5.29 -7.00
N MET A 115 8.89 4.75 -7.13
CA MET A 115 8.05 4.43 -5.97
C MET A 115 8.76 3.43 -5.03
N HIS A 116 9.38 2.40 -5.58
CA HIS A 116 10.14 1.43 -4.79
C HIS A 116 11.36 2.05 -4.12
N ALA A 117 12.10 2.93 -4.82
CA ALA A 117 13.24 3.64 -4.25
C ALA A 117 12.82 4.56 -3.10
N ASP A 118 11.71 5.27 -3.24
CA ASP A 118 11.15 6.16 -2.22
C ASP A 118 10.73 5.37 -0.96
N VAL A 119 10.00 4.25 -1.14
CA VAL A 119 9.61 3.37 -0.04
C VAL A 119 10.83 2.80 0.68
N ARG A 120 11.86 2.41 -0.08
CA ARG A 120 13.12 1.92 0.50
C ARG A 120 13.85 3.02 1.29
N ALA A 121 13.90 4.24 0.77
CA ALA A 121 14.51 5.38 1.47
C ALA A 121 13.75 5.69 2.77
N ALA A 122 12.41 5.69 2.73
CA ALA A 122 11.58 5.85 3.91
C ALA A 122 11.82 4.74 4.95
N TRP A 123 11.92 3.50 4.52
CA TRP A 123 12.28 2.38 5.40
C TRP A 123 13.66 2.61 6.05
N LEU A 124 14.68 2.94 5.27
CA LEU A 124 16.04 3.16 5.77
C LEU A 124 16.15 4.33 6.75
N SER A 125 15.26 5.32 6.66
CA SER A 125 15.23 6.48 7.57
C SER A 125 14.72 6.13 8.97
N ILE A 126 13.95 5.04 9.12
CA ILE A 126 13.30 4.67 10.39
C ILE A 126 13.81 3.35 10.98
N ALA A 127 14.15 2.39 10.12
CA ALA A 127 14.53 1.03 10.53
C ALA A 127 15.65 0.95 11.58
N PRO A 128 16.70 1.79 11.55
CA PRO A 128 17.75 1.75 12.57
C PRO A 128 17.27 1.99 14.00
N GLU A 129 16.20 2.77 14.19
CA GLU A 129 15.62 3.05 15.52
C GLU A 129 14.92 1.83 16.12
N TYR A 130 14.61 0.83 15.29
CA TYR A 130 13.92 -0.40 15.67
C TYR A 130 14.79 -1.64 15.55
N ALA A 131 16.11 -1.48 15.49
CA ALA A 131 17.04 -2.61 15.49
C ALA A 131 16.80 -3.52 16.72
N GLY A 132 16.64 -4.83 16.47
CA GLY A 132 16.35 -5.82 17.52
C GLY A 132 14.91 -5.82 18.04
N ARG A 133 14.02 -4.98 17.51
CA ARG A 133 12.58 -4.97 17.84
C ARG A 133 11.75 -5.65 16.76
N LYS A 134 10.48 -5.88 17.06
CA LYS A 134 9.54 -6.48 16.10
C LYS A 134 9.16 -5.51 14.99
N ILE A 135 9.14 -5.99 13.77
CA ILE A 135 8.79 -5.21 12.57
C ILE A 135 7.60 -5.86 11.87
N VAL A 136 6.61 -5.05 11.58
CA VAL A 136 5.47 -5.41 10.74
C VAL A 136 5.50 -4.50 9.50
N LEU A 137 5.60 -5.09 8.32
CA LEU A 137 5.34 -4.40 7.07
C LEU A 137 3.85 -4.52 6.77
N TYR A 138 3.21 -3.41 6.54
CA TYR A 138 1.77 -3.35 6.33
C TYR A 138 1.45 -2.61 5.04
N GLY A 139 0.73 -3.27 4.14
CA GLY A 139 0.26 -2.67 2.90
C GLY A 139 -1.25 -2.76 2.78
N ARG A 140 -1.89 -1.69 2.31
CA ARG A 140 -3.33 -1.70 1.99
C ARG A 140 -3.55 -1.31 0.54
N SER A 141 -4.37 -2.08 -0.21
CA SER A 141 -4.70 -1.79 -1.61
C SER A 141 -3.43 -1.54 -2.43
N LEU A 142 -3.24 -0.35 -3.02
CA LEU A 142 -2.01 0.03 -3.74
C LEU A 142 -0.74 -0.31 -2.94
N GLY A 143 -0.74 -0.04 -1.63
CA GLY A 143 0.40 -0.27 -0.75
C GLY A 143 0.81 -1.74 -0.60
N THR A 144 -0.06 -2.70 -0.95
CA THR A 144 0.26 -4.14 -0.82
C THR A 144 1.39 -4.57 -1.75
N GLY A 145 1.40 -4.11 -3.00
CA GLY A 145 2.50 -4.37 -3.92
C GLY A 145 3.81 -3.74 -3.44
N LEU A 146 3.76 -2.50 -2.96
CA LEU A 146 4.92 -1.80 -2.43
C LEU A 146 5.48 -2.48 -1.17
N ALA A 147 4.60 -2.90 -0.25
CA ALA A 147 5.00 -3.64 0.96
C ALA A 147 5.61 -5.01 0.61
N THR A 148 5.00 -5.73 -0.33
CA THR A 148 5.52 -7.02 -0.77
C THR A 148 6.90 -6.88 -1.44
N ARG A 149 7.09 -5.86 -2.28
CA ARG A 149 8.39 -5.60 -2.89
C ARG A 149 9.45 -5.26 -1.85
N LEU A 150 9.13 -4.39 -0.88
CA LEU A 150 10.04 -4.08 0.23
C LEU A 150 10.38 -5.34 1.03
N ALA A 151 9.40 -6.20 1.31
CA ALA A 151 9.57 -7.44 2.07
C ALA A 151 10.53 -8.44 1.43
N THR A 152 10.84 -8.31 0.12
CA THR A 152 11.87 -9.13 -0.51
C THR A 152 13.30 -8.70 -0.18
N ASP A 153 13.49 -7.46 0.29
CA ASP A 153 14.80 -6.82 0.46
C ASP A 153 15.18 -6.60 1.94
N VAL A 154 14.20 -6.71 2.86
CA VAL A 154 14.40 -6.39 4.28
C VAL A 154 13.94 -7.53 5.19
N GLU A 155 14.48 -7.57 6.41
CA GLU A 155 14.01 -8.47 7.44
C GLU A 155 12.86 -7.84 8.21
N ALA A 156 11.77 -8.60 8.36
CA ALA A 156 10.62 -8.24 9.18
C ALA A 156 10.02 -9.50 9.82
N HIS A 157 9.11 -9.31 10.77
CA HIS A 157 8.49 -10.41 11.52
C HIS A 157 7.13 -10.81 10.96
N LEU A 158 6.49 -9.90 10.22
CA LEU A 158 5.19 -10.13 9.61
C LEU A 158 5.01 -9.18 8.41
N LEU A 159 4.45 -9.71 7.32
CA LEU A 159 3.90 -8.92 6.22
C LEU A 159 2.38 -9.02 6.28
N VAL A 160 1.70 -7.88 6.39
CA VAL A 160 0.23 -7.78 6.36
C VAL A 160 -0.20 -7.16 5.04
N LEU A 161 -1.10 -7.83 4.34
CA LEU A 161 -1.64 -7.41 3.05
C LEU A 161 -3.17 -7.30 3.14
N ILE A 162 -3.69 -6.08 3.04
CA ILE A 162 -5.12 -5.82 3.10
C ILE A 162 -5.65 -5.47 1.72
N SER A 163 -6.63 -6.24 1.23
CA SER A 163 -7.15 -6.15 -0.13
C SER A 163 -6.03 -6.14 -1.18
N PRO A 164 -5.14 -7.17 -1.18
CA PRO A 164 -4.04 -7.22 -2.13
C PRO A 164 -4.52 -7.58 -3.54
N TYR A 165 -3.75 -7.15 -4.53
CA TYR A 165 -3.86 -7.55 -5.92
C TYR A 165 -2.70 -8.46 -6.34
N SER A 166 -2.93 -9.36 -7.31
CA SER A 166 -1.86 -10.17 -7.91
C SER A 166 -0.87 -9.28 -8.68
N SER A 167 -1.40 -8.36 -9.50
CA SER A 167 -0.66 -7.26 -10.11
C SER A 167 -1.63 -6.13 -10.49
N LEU A 168 -1.17 -4.87 -10.57
CA LEU A 168 -2.00 -3.80 -11.13
C LEU A 168 -2.32 -4.05 -12.61
N ARG A 169 -1.47 -4.79 -13.31
CA ARG A 169 -1.75 -5.24 -14.67
C ARG A 169 -3.00 -6.12 -14.74
N ASP A 170 -3.17 -7.03 -13.78
CA ASP A 170 -4.35 -7.91 -13.72
C ASP A 170 -5.59 -7.11 -13.33
N VAL A 171 -5.51 -6.21 -12.35
CA VAL A 171 -6.61 -5.30 -12.00
C VAL A 171 -7.04 -4.46 -13.21
N ALA A 172 -6.08 -3.88 -13.94
CA ALA A 172 -6.39 -3.12 -15.14
C ALA A 172 -7.07 -3.98 -16.21
N ARG A 173 -6.67 -5.25 -16.39
CA ARG A 173 -7.32 -6.18 -17.32
C ARG A 173 -8.76 -6.51 -16.90
N ASP A 174 -9.01 -6.67 -15.62
CA ASP A 174 -10.34 -7.01 -15.11
C ASP A 174 -11.34 -5.85 -15.31
N HIS A 175 -10.90 -4.60 -15.14
CA HIS A 175 -11.74 -3.42 -15.34
C HIS A 175 -11.75 -2.89 -16.78
N TYR A 176 -10.65 -3.05 -17.52
CA TYR A 176 -10.45 -2.50 -18.87
C TYR A 176 -9.90 -3.55 -19.84
N PRO A 177 -10.65 -4.64 -20.11
CA PRO A 177 -10.16 -5.78 -20.93
C PRO A 177 -9.82 -5.39 -22.37
N TRP A 178 -10.33 -4.25 -22.84
CA TRP A 178 -10.06 -3.72 -24.17
C TRP A 178 -8.74 -2.93 -24.26
N VAL A 179 -8.07 -2.63 -23.12
CA VAL A 179 -6.77 -1.98 -23.07
C VAL A 179 -5.66 -3.03 -22.99
N PRO A 180 -4.69 -3.05 -23.93
CA PRO A 180 -3.56 -3.95 -23.82
C PRO A 180 -2.77 -3.72 -22.53
N SER A 181 -2.74 -4.70 -21.65
CA SER A 181 -2.13 -4.60 -20.32
C SER A 181 -0.62 -4.32 -20.36
N ALA A 182 0.04 -4.57 -21.51
CA ALA A 182 1.45 -4.23 -21.74
C ALA A 182 1.73 -2.72 -21.77
N LEU A 183 0.70 -1.89 -21.95
CA LEU A 183 0.82 -0.42 -21.89
C LEU A 183 0.98 0.10 -20.47
N LEU A 184 0.65 -0.69 -19.44
CA LEU A 184 0.75 -0.26 -18.06
C LEU A 184 2.21 -0.15 -17.62
N ARG A 185 2.62 1.05 -17.22
CA ARG A 185 3.99 1.37 -16.75
C ARG A 185 4.22 1.04 -15.28
N TYR A 186 3.13 0.75 -14.54
CA TYR A 186 3.12 0.43 -13.11
C TYR A 186 2.50 -0.95 -12.87
N PRO A 187 3.15 -2.04 -13.33
CA PRO A 187 2.58 -3.38 -13.20
C PRO A 187 2.46 -3.87 -11.76
N LEU A 188 3.29 -3.41 -10.83
CA LEU A 188 3.31 -3.77 -9.40
C LEU A 188 3.03 -5.27 -9.18
N ARG A 189 4.01 -6.10 -9.53
CA ARG A 189 3.91 -7.56 -9.62
C ARG A 189 3.98 -8.25 -8.26
N THR A 190 2.92 -8.15 -7.45
CA THR A 190 2.84 -8.83 -6.14
C THR A 190 3.02 -10.33 -6.30
N ASP A 191 2.48 -10.92 -7.36
CA ASP A 191 2.59 -12.34 -7.71
C ASP A 191 4.04 -12.80 -7.94
N GLU A 192 4.91 -11.94 -8.47
CA GLU A 192 6.33 -12.26 -8.67
C GLU A 192 7.17 -12.08 -7.39
N TRP A 193 6.74 -11.19 -6.51
CA TRP A 193 7.50 -10.85 -5.32
C TRP A 193 7.13 -11.72 -4.12
N LEU A 194 5.85 -12.03 -3.93
CA LEU A 194 5.36 -12.77 -2.77
C LEU A 194 6.06 -14.11 -2.54
N PRO A 195 6.37 -14.94 -3.57
CA PRO A 195 7.11 -16.18 -3.39
C PRO A 195 8.54 -16.02 -2.86
N ARG A 196 9.09 -14.80 -2.89
CA ARG A 196 10.44 -14.47 -2.39
C ARG A 196 10.43 -13.92 -0.98
N VAL A 197 9.26 -13.65 -0.42
CA VAL A 197 9.09 -13.15 0.95
C VAL A 197 9.40 -14.29 1.92
N LYS A 198 10.24 -14.03 2.93
CA LYS A 198 10.72 -15.04 3.88
C LYS A 198 9.99 -15.03 5.23
N MET A 199 9.35 -13.90 5.56
CA MET A 199 8.58 -13.76 6.80
C MET A 199 7.17 -14.31 6.65
N PRO A 200 6.47 -14.62 7.78
CA PRO A 200 5.04 -14.92 7.75
C PRO A 200 4.23 -13.83 7.05
N VAL A 201 3.20 -14.23 6.32
CA VAL A 201 2.32 -13.32 5.58
C VAL A 201 0.88 -13.53 6.01
N LEU A 202 0.19 -12.44 6.37
CA LEU A 202 -1.24 -12.39 6.63
C LEU A 202 -1.93 -11.62 5.50
N ILE A 203 -2.90 -12.27 4.85
CA ILE A 203 -3.74 -11.67 3.82
C ILE A 203 -5.15 -11.54 4.38
N LEU A 204 -5.73 -10.33 4.36
CA LEU A 204 -7.15 -10.11 4.67
C LEU A 204 -7.82 -9.45 3.47
N HIS A 205 -8.99 -9.96 3.06
CA HIS A 205 -9.69 -9.48 1.88
C HIS A 205 -11.20 -9.58 2.03
N GLY A 206 -11.91 -8.51 1.67
CA GLY A 206 -13.36 -8.47 1.68
C GLY A 206 -13.97 -9.32 0.56
N GLU A 207 -14.96 -10.16 0.86
CA GLU A 207 -15.61 -11.00 -0.15
C GLU A 207 -16.38 -10.21 -1.22
N ARG A 208 -16.82 -8.98 -0.86
CA ARG A 208 -17.55 -8.09 -1.75
C ARG A 208 -16.70 -6.94 -2.28
N ASP A 209 -15.37 -7.07 -2.20
CA ASP A 209 -14.46 -6.05 -2.70
C ASP A 209 -14.73 -5.76 -4.18
N SER A 210 -15.32 -4.60 -4.44
CA SER A 210 -15.75 -4.16 -5.77
C SER A 210 -14.64 -3.46 -6.57
N VAL A 211 -13.52 -3.17 -5.92
CA VAL A 211 -12.34 -2.50 -6.53
C VAL A 211 -11.28 -3.52 -6.92
N ILE A 212 -10.94 -4.41 -6.00
CA ILE A 212 -9.98 -5.49 -6.22
C ILE A 212 -10.70 -6.79 -5.84
N GLY A 213 -11.18 -7.54 -6.83
CA GLY A 213 -11.92 -8.77 -6.56
C GLY A 213 -11.11 -9.76 -5.73
N ILE A 214 -11.76 -10.47 -4.79
CA ILE A 214 -11.13 -11.42 -3.87
C ILE A 214 -10.29 -12.50 -4.58
N ALA A 215 -10.59 -12.79 -5.84
CA ALA A 215 -9.83 -13.73 -6.68
C ALA A 215 -8.33 -13.41 -6.77
N HIS A 216 -7.95 -12.14 -6.62
CA HIS A 216 -6.54 -11.75 -6.55
C HIS A 216 -5.86 -12.30 -5.28
N ALA A 217 -6.50 -12.16 -4.12
CA ALA A 217 -5.97 -12.70 -2.86
C ALA A 217 -5.95 -14.23 -2.86
N GLU A 218 -6.98 -14.87 -3.39
CA GLU A 218 -7.05 -16.32 -3.57
C GLU A 218 -5.88 -16.83 -4.43
N ARG A 219 -5.62 -16.13 -5.54
CA ARG A 219 -4.48 -16.44 -6.42
C ARG A 219 -3.14 -16.32 -5.71
N LEU A 220 -2.96 -15.25 -4.91
CA LEU A 220 -1.74 -15.06 -4.13
C LEU A 220 -1.57 -16.15 -3.07
N HIS A 221 -2.66 -16.54 -2.38
CA HIS A 221 -2.65 -17.63 -1.42
C HIS A 221 -2.35 -18.99 -2.09
N MET A 222 -2.94 -19.27 -3.24
CA MET A 222 -2.63 -20.49 -4.01
C MET A 222 -1.16 -20.52 -4.45
N LEU A 223 -0.59 -19.36 -4.79
CA LEU A 223 0.82 -19.25 -5.19
C LEU A 223 1.77 -19.49 -4.01
N VAL A 224 1.37 -19.06 -2.80
CA VAL A 224 2.14 -19.23 -1.55
C VAL A 224 1.20 -19.77 -0.45
N PRO A 225 0.96 -21.09 -0.40
CA PRO A 225 -0.01 -21.70 0.53
C PRO A 225 0.34 -21.54 2.02
N SER A 226 1.56 -21.14 2.35
CA SER A 226 1.99 -20.82 3.72
C SER A 226 1.48 -19.48 4.23
N THR A 227 0.85 -18.67 3.38
CA THR A 227 0.20 -17.42 3.83
C THR A 227 -1.04 -17.75 4.66
N GLU A 228 -1.29 -16.97 5.71
CA GLU A 228 -2.56 -16.99 6.42
C GLU A 228 -3.55 -16.12 5.64
N PHE A 229 -4.67 -16.69 5.18
CA PHE A 229 -5.66 -15.97 4.38
C PHE A 229 -7.01 -15.92 5.10
N VAL A 230 -7.50 -14.71 5.36
CA VAL A 230 -8.77 -14.42 6.02
C VAL A 230 -9.71 -13.74 5.02
N ARG A 231 -10.87 -14.36 4.80
CA ARG A 231 -11.96 -13.80 3.99
C ARG A 231 -12.90 -13.03 4.91
N LEU A 232 -13.04 -11.74 4.69
CA LEU A 232 -13.93 -10.88 5.48
C LEU A 232 -15.33 -10.91 4.87
N GLN A 233 -16.24 -11.60 5.54
CA GLN A 233 -17.57 -11.84 5.01
C GLN A 233 -18.39 -10.55 4.85
N GLY A 234 -18.92 -10.33 3.66
CA GLY A 234 -19.80 -9.20 3.35
C GLY A 234 -19.11 -7.84 3.27
N VAL A 235 -17.79 -7.76 3.43
CA VAL A 235 -17.00 -6.53 3.46
C VAL A 235 -16.61 -6.09 2.05
N ASP A 236 -16.79 -4.79 1.74
CA ASP A 236 -16.31 -4.16 0.51
C ASP A 236 -14.94 -3.50 0.73
N HIS A 237 -14.30 -3.04 -0.36
CA HIS A 237 -12.95 -2.46 -0.38
C HIS A 237 -12.75 -1.34 0.64
N ASN A 238 -13.70 -0.43 0.70
CA ASN A 238 -13.61 0.76 1.56
C ASN A 238 -14.07 0.51 2.98
N ASP A 239 -14.76 -0.60 3.27
CA ASP A 239 -15.38 -0.90 4.56
C ASP A 239 -14.51 -1.80 5.46
N VAL A 240 -13.35 -2.25 4.97
CA VAL A 240 -12.48 -3.18 5.70
C VAL A 240 -12.16 -2.68 7.10
N HIS A 241 -11.91 -1.38 7.28
CA HIS A 241 -11.57 -0.76 8.55
C HIS A 241 -12.75 -0.74 9.56
N LEU A 242 -13.99 -0.98 9.10
CA LEU A 242 -15.18 -1.09 9.95
C LEU A 242 -15.45 -2.53 10.40
N SER A 243 -14.77 -3.52 9.82
CA SER A 243 -14.94 -4.92 10.17
C SER A 243 -14.27 -5.23 11.51
N THR A 244 -15.06 -5.71 12.47
CA THR A 244 -14.54 -6.18 13.77
C THR A 244 -13.63 -7.38 13.59
N GLU A 245 -13.99 -8.33 12.72
CA GLU A 245 -13.16 -9.50 12.38
C GLU A 245 -11.76 -9.11 11.88
N TYR A 246 -11.70 -8.09 11.00
CA TYR A 246 -10.42 -7.54 10.55
C TYR A 246 -9.60 -6.98 11.71
N LEU A 247 -10.22 -6.12 12.56
CA LEU A 247 -9.52 -5.46 13.67
C LEU A 247 -9.03 -6.48 14.70
N ASP A 248 -9.85 -7.48 15.02
CA ASP A 248 -9.52 -8.51 16.01
C ASP A 248 -8.40 -9.43 15.48
N LYS A 249 -8.50 -9.86 14.22
CA LYS A 249 -7.48 -10.71 13.62
C LYS A 249 -6.13 -9.99 13.48
N LEU A 250 -6.16 -8.74 13.08
CA LEU A 250 -4.96 -7.91 12.97
C LEU A 250 -4.33 -7.67 14.35
N ALA A 251 -5.16 -7.35 15.38
CA ALA A 251 -4.68 -7.15 16.74
C ALA A 251 -4.10 -8.43 17.33
N GLU A 252 -4.73 -9.58 17.11
CA GLU A 252 -4.23 -10.90 17.51
C GLU A 252 -2.84 -11.16 16.91
N ARG A 253 -2.71 -11.01 15.59
CA ARG A 253 -1.47 -11.36 14.89
C ARG A 253 -0.31 -10.43 15.22
N ILE A 254 -0.57 -9.12 15.34
CA ILE A 254 0.47 -8.16 15.72
C ILE A 254 0.78 -8.25 17.21
N GLY A 255 -0.23 -8.41 18.07
CA GLY A 255 -0.06 -8.47 19.52
C GLY A 255 0.75 -9.69 20.00
N ASN A 256 0.72 -10.78 19.23
CA ASN A 256 1.40 -12.06 19.52
C ASN A 256 2.84 -12.14 18.96
N LEU A 257 3.37 -11.07 18.36
CA LEU A 257 4.77 -10.97 17.95
C LEU A 257 5.66 -10.65 19.16
#